data_67aa4166bbb79657e2ca3dece66fd88f
#
_entry.id   67aa4166bbb79657e2ca3dece66fd88f
#
_cell.length_a   1.000
_cell.length_b   1.000
_cell.length_c   1.000
_cell.angle_alpha   90.00
_cell.angle_beta   90.00
_cell.angle_gamma   90.00
#
_symmetry.space_group_name_H-M   'P 1'
#
loop_
_entity.id
_entity.type
_entity.pdbx_description
1 polymer ?
#
loop_
_entity_poly.entity_id
_entity_poly.type
_entity_poly.pdbx_seq_one_letter_code
_entity_poly.pdbx_strand_id
1 'polypeptide(L)'
;MKYPIGIQDFKSIVDGGFVYVDKTALLHKMVTEGKIYFLSRPRRFGKSLLVSTLKYYFCGERELFRGLAIEDLEQEWEQYPVFHIDFNRTNYTKGGDTLPKLIRGIIEEWEKLYGYEGNPNFDDGKRFVDLLAHVHRVTGKQCVVLIDEYDKPLLDVLDSGRTEVVGNGREVLVEDINRETLKGFYSAFKAADQDLRFVLLTGVTKFSQVSVFSGFNQPEDISMSAAYEAVCGITEAELEGTFHDEMDAMADEMGVSPEEVRLMLKRHYDGYHFSKRKTDIFNPFSLLNALSVRDIQDYWFRTGTPSYLVRLLSHTDENLNELTGKYYDTSDFIDYRADVELPLPMIYQSGYLTIKDYDRFSNSYLLDLPNNEVKKGFLTLIASNYLGTKESANTLAIQLTRALLRDDLDTWRKSLTAFFASIPYSMRRKDMEREKERYFHYTFYLIFRILSTYLVLTEKQQSEGRADCIVETPKGVYIFEFKLDGTADDALRQIEEKGYARPYEADSRPVHRVGVSFSSRTGTIDDWKEA
;
A
#
# COMPACT_ATOMS: atom_id res chain seq x y z
N MET A 1 15.07 20.28 -12.76
CA MET A 1 15.59 19.15 -11.96
C MET A 1 15.47 17.84 -12.74
N LYS A 2 16.33 16.81 -12.52
CA LYS A 2 16.17 15.46 -13.09
C LYS A 2 15.59 14.53 -12.04
N TYR A 3 14.48 13.85 -12.34
CA TYR A 3 13.79 12.97 -11.40
C TYR A 3 14.17 11.50 -11.63
N PRO A 4 14.54 10.72 -10.60
CA PRO A 4 14.95 9.32 -10.73
C PRO A 4 13.76 8.37 -10.85
N ILE A 5 12.80 8.66 -11.72
CA ILE A 5 11.60 7.86 -11.89
C ILE A 5 11.98 6.48 -12.45
N GLY A 6 11.73 5.43 -11.64
CA GLY A 6 12.08 4.05 -12.01
C GLY A 6 13.54 3.66 -11.81
N ILE A 7 14.41 4.58 -11.33
CA ILE A 7 15.81 4.29 -11.02
C ILE A 7 15.90 3.87 -9.55
N GLN A 8 16.47 2.70 -9.30
CA GLN A 8 16.62 2.12 -7.94
C GLN A 8 18.08 2.01 -7.51
N ASP A 9 19.01 2.20 -8.43
CA ASP A 9 20.44 2.12 -8.16
C ASP A 9 21.01 3.48 -7.77
N PHE A 10 21.55 3.59 -6.54
CA PHE A 10 22.06 4.83 -5.98
C PHE A 10 23.18 5.44 -6.81
N LYS A 11 24.14 4.61 -7.28
CA LYS A 11 25.22 5.07 -8.15
C LYS A 11 24.70 5.68 -9.44
N SER A 12 23.73 5.06 -10.05
CA SER A 12 23.08 5.58 -11.27
C SER A 12 22.38 6.93 -11.03
N ILE A 13 21.81 7.14 -9.83
CA ILE A 13 21.22 8.43 -9.45
C ILE A 13 22.29 9.51 -9.34
N VAL A 14 23.37 9.23 -8.63
CA VAL A 14 24.47 10.19 -8.40
C VAL A 14 25.19 10.51 -9.70
N ASP A 15 25.66 9.50 -10.44
CA ASP A 15 26.39 9.65 -11.70
C ASP A 15 25.53 10.34 -12.79
N GLY A 16 24.22 10.10 -12.78
CA GLY A 16 23.28 10.73 -13.70
C GLY A 16 22.87 12.16 -13.33
N GLY A 17 23.25 12.64 -12.17
CA GLY A 17 22.85 13.95 -11.63
C GLY A 17 21.36 14.06 -11.42
N PHE A 18 20.71 12.98 -10.99
CA PHE A 18 19.31 12.97 -10.57
C PHE A 18 19.17 13.45 -9.12
N VAL A 19 18.02 13.99 -8.80
CA VAL A 19 17.73 14.40 -7.42
C VAL A 19 17.73 13.18 -6.48
N TYR A 20 18.37 13.32 -5.35
CA TYR A 20 18.36 12.34 -4.26
C TYR A 20 17.87 13.03 -2.99
N VAL A 21 16.78 12.52 -2.39
CA VAL A 21 16.33 12.96 -1.06
C VAL A 21 17.19 12.25 -0.03
N ASP A 22 17.99 13.01 0.67
CA ASP A 22 19.03 12.46 1.54
C ASP A 22 18.48 11.76 2.79
N LYS A 23 18.66 10.45 2.86
CA LYS A 23 18.33 9.59 4.00
C LYS A 23 19.57 9.06 4.72
N THR A 24 20.75 9.52 4.33
CA THR A 24 22.01 8.91 4.76
C THR A 24 22.30 9.07 6.25
N ALA A 25 21.75 10.10 6.91
CA ALA A 25 21.82 10.21 8.37
C ALA A 25 21.11 9.06 9.09
N LEU A 26 19.90 8.66 8.58
CA LEU A 26 19.18 7.51 9.12
C LEU A 26 19.88 6.18 8.79
N LEU A 27 20.49 6.10 7.61
CA LEU A 27 21.33 4.97 7.21
C LEU A 27 22.52 4.81 8.15
N HIS A 28 23.28 5.89 8.42
CA HIS A 28 24.41 5.88 9.35
C HIS A 28 23.96 5.42 10.75
N LYS A 29 22.85 5.95 11.25
CA LYS A 29 22.26 5.51 12.52
C LYS A 29 21.98 4.00 12.51
N MET A 30 21.37 3.46 11.44
CA MET A 30 21.05 2.05 11.32
C MET A 30 22.30 1.15 11.39
N VAL A 31 23.36 1.51 10.69
CA VAL A 31 24.59 0.70 10.63
C VAL A 31 25.45 0.81 11.89
N THR A 32 25.27 1.84 12.69
CA THR A 32 25.99 2.06 13.96
C THR A 32 25.26 1.53 15.19
N GLU A 33 23.92 1.53 15.20
CA GLU A 33 23.13 1.16 16.37
C GLU A 33 22.72 -0.32 16.41
N GLY A 34 22.72 -1.03 15.28
CA GLY A 34 22.28 -2.43 15.25
C GLY A 34 22.98 -3.27 14.18
N LYS A 35 22.52 -4.50 14.04
CA LYS A 35 23.16 -5.50 13.18
C LYS A 35 22.20 -6.17 12.21
N ILE A 36 21.01 -6.54 12.64
CA ILE A 36 20.06 -7.35 11.86
C ILE A 36 18.71 -6.65 11.88
N TYR A 37 18.28 -6.17 10.71
CA TYR A 37 17.06 -5.40 10.56
C TYR A 37 16.09 -6.02 9.58
N PHE A 38 14.81 -5.81 9.85
CA PHE A 38 13.70 -6.08 8.96
C PHE A 38 12.92 -4.79 8.69
N LEU A 39 12.61 -4.51 7.41
CA LEU A 39 11.84 -3.34 6.99
C LEU A 39 10.77 -3.75 5.97
N SER A 40 9.50 -3.61 6.32
CA SER A 40 8.41 -3.62 5.36
C SER A 40 7.95 -2.21 5.03
N ARG A 41 7.70 -1.96 3.74
CA ARG A 41 7.09 -0.73 3.21
C ARG A 41 6.28 -1.08 1.97
N PRO A 42 5.23 -0.33 1.64
CA PRO A 42 4.50 -0.52 0.40
C PRO A 42 5.41 -0.46 -0.83
N ARG A 43 4.95 -0.95 -1.94
CA ARG A 43 5.67 -0.85 -3.21
C ARG A 43 5.92 0.61 -3.58
N ARG A 44 7.06 0.89 -4.24
CA ARG A 44 7.45 2.23 -4.72
C ARG A 44 7.82 3.25 -3.63
N PHE A 45 8.09 2.81 -2.40
CA PHE A 45 8.54 3.69 -1.30
C PHE A 45 10.05 3.88 -1.22
N GLY A 46 10.85 3.27 -2.09
CA GLY A 46 12.30 3.47 -2.12
C GLY A 46 13.11 2.42 -1.34
N LYS A 47 12.52 1.25 -0.99
CA LYS A 47 13.24 0.14 -0.33
C LYS A 47 14.49 -0.30 -1.09
N SER A 48 14.35 -0.58 -2.39
CA SER A 48 15.47 -1.02 -3.23
C SER A 48 16.56 0.05 -3.36
N LEU A 49 16.16 1.34 -3.34
CA LEU A 49 17.13 2.45 -3.30
C LEU A 49 17.89 2.46 -1.96
N LEU A 50 17.21 2.26 -0.82
CA LEU A 50 17.86 2.12 0.48
C LEU A 50 18.86 0.95 0.49
N VAL A 51 18.46 -0.22 -0.04
CA VAL A 51 19.33 -1.39 -0.18
C VAL A 51 20.55 -1.07 -1.06
N SER A 52 20.34 -0.38 -2.18
CA SER A 52 21.42 0.04 -3.07
C SER A 52 22.35 1.04 -2.40
N THR A 53 21.82 2.02 -1.66
CA THR A 53 22.63 3.01 -0.92
C THR A 53 23.51 2.32 0.13
N LEU A 54 22.94 1.39 0.91
CA LEU A 54 23.69 0.56 1.88
C LEU A 54 24.78 -0.28 1.21
N LYS A 55 24.49 -0.86 0.04
CA LYS A 55 25.47 -1.62 -0.72
C LYS A 55 26.69 -0.76 -1.04
N TYR A 56 26.52 0.44 -1.60
CA TYR A 56 27.64 1.30 -1.94
C TYR A 56 28.35 1.87 -0.70
N TYR A 57 27.62 2.11 0.39
CA TYR A 57 28.22 2.47 1.66
C TYR A 57 29.19 1.38 2.16
N PHE A 58 28.74 0.13 2.24
CA PHE A 58 29.58 -0.98 2.68
C PHE A 58 30.65 -1.40 1.67
N CYS A 59 30.52 -1.03 0.39
CA CYS A 59 31.59 -1.14 -0.58
C CYS A 59 32.69 -0.05 -0.43
N GLY A 60 32.49 0.93 0.47
CA GLY A 60 33.44 2.02 0.70
C GLY A 60 33.49 3.06 -0.42
N GLU A 61 32.43 3.17 -1.23
CA GLU A 61 32.33 4.10 -2.38
C GLU A 61 32.07 5.55 -1.91
N ARG A 62 32.96 6.10 -1.09
CA ARG A 62 32.84 7.41 -0.44
C ARG A 62 32.44 8.54 -1.39
N GLU A 63 32.99 8.55 -2.60
CA GLU A 63 32.76 9.64 -3.57
C GLU A 63 31.29 9.79 -3.96
N LEU A 64 30.49 8.69 -3.88
CA LEU A 64 29.05 8.74 -4.17
C LEU A 64 28.25 9.49 -3.07
N PHE A 65 28.82 9.64 -1.90
CA PHE A 65 28.16 10.26 -0.74
C PHE A 65 28.59 11.71 -0.49
N ARG A 66 29.37 12.29 -1.40
CA ARG A 66 29.83 13.67 -1.29
C ARG A 66 28.67 14.64 -1.23
N GLY A 67 28.66 15.51 -0.22
CA GLY A 67 27.60 16.49 0.04
C GLY A 67 26.35 15.93 0.70
N LEU A 68 26.32 14.65 1.06
CA LEU A 68 25.25 14.04 1.83
C LEU A 68 25.59 14.02 3.33
N ALA A 69 24.57 13.97 4.18
CA ALA A 69 24.73 14.06 5.64
C ALA A 69 25.71 13.02 6.23
N ILE A 70 25.82 11.85 5.63
CA ILE A 70 26.73 10.79 6.08
C ILE A 70 28.21 11.16 5.89
N GLU A 71 28.54 12.08 4.99
CA GLU A 71 29.93 12.49 4.76
C GLU A 71 30.59 13.09 6.03
N ASP A 72 29.79 13.82 6.82
CA ASP A 72 30.20 14.40 8.08
C ASP A 72 30.15 13.42 9.27
N LEU A 73 29.34 12.36 9.15
CA LEU A 73 29.10 11.39 10.21
C LEU A 73 30.06 10.21 10.16
N GLU A 74 30.44 9.76 8.94
CA GLU A 74 31.29 8.58 8.72
C GLU A 74 32.75 9.00 8.49
N GLN A 75 33.66 8.45 9.29
CA GLN A 75 35.06 8.78 9.23
C GLN A 75 35.92 7.71 8.55
N GLU A 76 35.53 6.43 8.67
CA GLU A 76 36.42 5.33 8.35
C GLU A 76 36.20 4.77 6.92
N TRP A 77 34.98 4.81 6.41
CA TRP A 77 34.61 4.31 5.07
C TRP A 77 35.18 2.92 4.75
N GLU A 78 35.05 2.03 5.73
CA GLU A 78 35.56 0.68 5.61
C GLU A 78 34.85 -0.14 4.52
N GLN A 79 35.62 -0.96 3.81
CA GLN A 79 35.08 -1.89 2.82
C GLN A 79 34.74 -3.24 3.44
N TYR A 80 33.58 -3.76 3.15
CA TYR A 80 33.09 -5.06 3.56
C TYR A 80 32.67 -5.91 2.37
N PRO A 81 32.79 -7.25 2.43
CA PRO A 81 32.15 -8.13 1.46
C PRO A 81 30.63 -8.00 1.53
N VAL A 82 29.98 -7.64 0.41
CA VAL A 82 28.54 -7.41 0.33
C VAL A 82 27.87 -8.51 -0.50
N PHE A 83 26.94 -9.21 0.12
CA PHE A 83 26.09 -10.24 -0.49
C PHE A 83 24.69 -9.66 -0.70
N HIS A 84 24.38 -9.25 -1.93
CA HIS A 84 23.10 -8.65 -2.28
C HIS A 84 22.22 -9.66 -3.00
N ILE A 85 21.13 -10.06 -2.36
CA ILE A 85 20.09 -10.95 -2.89
C ILE A 85 18.87 -10.10 -3.27
N ASP A 86 18.52 -10.09 -4.54
CA ASP A 86 17.29 -9.50 -5.05
C ASP A 86 16.39 -10.62 -5.56
N PHE A 87 15.29 -10.88 -4.84
CA PHE A 87 14.33 -11.90 -5.23
C PHE A 87 13.41 -11.48 -6.39
N ASN A 88 13.51 -10.25 -6.88
CA ASN A 88 12.73 -9.79 -8.03
C ASN A 88 13.29 -10.28 -9.38
N ARG A 89 14.41 -11.03 -9.39
CA ARG A 89 15.09 -11.48 -10.61
C ARG A 89 14.35 -12.54 -11.41
N THR A 90 13.33 -13.19 -10.85
CA THR A 90 12.64 -14.31 -11.51
C THR A 90 11.14 -14.32 -11.24
N ASN A 91 10.41 -15.15 -11.99
CA ASN A 91 8.98 -15.37 -11.84
C ASN A 91 8.73 -16.73 -11.17
N TYR A 92 8.26 -16.71 -9.93
CA TYR A 92 8.04 -17.89 -9.10
C TYR A 92 6.76 -18.67 -9.46
N THR A 93 5.92 -18.16 -10.35
CA THR A 93 4.74 -18.89 -10.83
C THR A 93 5.10 -20.05 -11.79
N LYS A 94 6.38 -20.21 -12.17
CA LYS A 94 6.81 -21.26 -13.10
C LYS A 94 6.97 -22.64 -12.48
N GLY A 95 7.20 -22.71 -11.16
CA GLY A 95 7.32 -23.97 -10.45
C GLY A 95 8.07 -23.86 -9.11
N GLY A 96 7.91 -24.86 -8.23
CA GLY A 96 8.51 -24.88 -6.90
C GLY A 96 10.02 -25.07 -6.89
N ASP A 97 10.62 -25.49 -7.99
CA ASP A 97 12.07 -25.59 -8.13
C ASP A 97 12.74 -24.25 -8.51
N THR A 98 11.94 -23.23 -8.84
CA THR A 98 12.45 -21.92 -9.28
C THR A 98 13.24 -21.21 -8.18
N LEU A 99 12.72 -21.18 -6.95
CA LEU A 99 13.39 -20.54 -5.82
C LEU A 99 14.67 -21.28 -5.38
N PRO A 100 14.66 -22.60 -5.17
CA PRO A 100 15.89 -23.34 -4.88
C PRO A 100 16.99 -23.14 -5.93
N LYS A 101 16.64 -23.18 -7.23
CA LYS A 101 17.60 -22.95 -8.32
C LYS A 101 18.19 -21.53 -8.29
N LEU A 102 17.37 -20.50 -7.99
CA LEU A 102 17.85 -19.14 -7.88
C LEU A 102 18.85 -18.99 -6.72
N ILE A 103 18.49 -19.47 -5.52
CA ILE A 103 19.35 -19.40 -4.34
C ILE A 103 20.69 -20.12 -4.62
N ARG A 104 20.61 -21.33 -5.15
CA ARG A 104 21.80 -22.11 -5.48
C ARG A 104 22.69 -21.41 -6.50
N GLY A 105 22.11 -20.86 -7.58
CA GLY A 105 22.85 -20.14 -8.60
C GLY A 105 23.59 -18.91 -8.05
N ILE A 106 22.93 -18.15 -7.16
CA ILE A 106 23.53 -16.98 -6.48
C ILE A 106 24.71 -17.43 -5.59
N ILE A 107 24.56 -18.50 -4.82
CA ILE A 107 25.63 -19.02 -3.96
C ILE A 107 26.82 -19.48 -4.83
N GLU A 108 26.59 -20.19 -5.93
CA GLU A 108 27.62 -20.64 -6.86
C GLU A 108 28.38 -19.48 -7.52
N GLU A 109 27.69 -18.38 -7.85
CA GLU A 109 28.33 -17.16 -8.35
C GLU A 109 29.31 -16.58 -7.31
N TRP A 110 28.92 -16.53 -6.03
CA TRP A 110 29.78 -16.03 -4.96
C TRP A 110 30.89 -16.99 -4.57
N GLU A 111 30.63 -18.29 -4.55
CA GLU A 111 31.68 -19.32 -4.36
C GLU A 111 32.79 -19.13 -5.39
N LYS A 112 32.41 -18.95 -6.65
CA LYS A 112 33.37 -18.70 -7.73
C LYS A 112 34.09 -17.35 -7.54
N LEU A 113 33.37 -16.28 -7.15
CA LEU A 113 33.94 -14.96 -6.94
C LEU A 113 35.02 -14.96 -5.84
N TYR A 114 34.79 -15.71 -4.74
CA TYR A 114 35.68 -15.77 -3.58
C TYR A 114 36.62 -16.99 -3.57
N GLY A 115 36.64 -17.77 -4.66
CA GLY A 115 37.53 -18.94 -4.78
C GLY A 115 37.22 -20.02 -3.77
N TYR A 116 35.95 -20.21 -3.43
CA TYR A 116 35.48 -21.25 -2.52
C TYR A 116 34.80 -22.38 -3.26
N GLU A 117 35.15 -23.64 -2.95
CA GLU A 117 34.46 -24.82 -3.49
C GLU A 117 33.47 -25.34 -2.43
N GLY A 118 32.21 -25.03 -2.59
CA GLY A 118 31.14 -25.52 -1.72
C GLY A 118 30.88 -27.01 -1.92
N ASN A 119 30.52 -27.73 -0.84
CA ASN A 119 30.15 -29.12 -0.95
C ASN A 119 28.76 -29.26 -1.62
N PRO A 120 28.65 -29.89 -2.80
CA PRO A 120 27.39 -30.00 -3.52
C PRO A 120 26.33 -30.87 -2.81
N ASN A 121 26.73 -31.66 -1.81
CA ASN A 121 25.82 -32.48 -1.02
C ASN A 121 25.19 -31.73 0.17
N PHE A 122 25.65 -30.53 0.47
CA PHE A 122 25.04 -29.71 1.50
C PHE A 122 23.83 -28.95 0.94
N ASP A 123 22.87 -28.66 1.83
CA ASP A 123 21.78 -27.72 1.51
C ASP A 123 22.32 -26.30 1.30
N ASP A 124 21.53 -25.48 0.63
CA ASP A 124 21.95 -24.14 0.23
C ASP A 124 22.19 -23.21 1.44
N GLY A 125 21.48 -23.42 2.55
CA GLY A 125 21.71 -22.69 3.79
C GLY A 125 23.09 -22.99 4.37
N LYS A 126 23.45 -24.27 4.49
CA LYS A 126 24.76 -24.70 4.98
C LYS A 126 25.90 -24.23 4.07
N ARG A 127 25.73 -24.32 2.74
CA ARG A 127 26.71 -23.81 1.78
C ARG A 127 26.95 -22.33 1.95
N PHE A 128 25.87 -21.56 2.16
CA PHE A 128 25.96 -20.10 2.36
C PHE A 128 26.69 -19.75 3.66
N VAL A 129 26.40 -20.44 4.78
CA VAL A 129 27.13 -20.25 6.04
C VAL A 129 28.63 -20.50 5.87
N ASP A 130 28.99 -21.62 5.24
CA ASP A 130 30.40 -21.99 5.03
C ASP A 130 31.11 -20.98 4.10
N LEU A 131 30.40 -20.44 3.10
CA LEU A 131 30.88 -19.37 2.24
C LEU A 131 31.16 -18.09 3.04
N LEU A 132 30.20 -17.65 3.89
CA LEU A 132 30.38 -16.46 4.73
C LEU A 132 31.60 -16.59 5.66
N ALA A 133 31.75 -17.74 6.32
CA ALA A 133 32.90 -18.05 7.18
C ALA A 133 34.22 -18.05 6.39
N HIS A 134 34.21 -18.60 5.16
CA HIS A 134 35.37 -18.54 4.26
C HIS A 134 35.75 -17.10 3.91
N VAL A 135 34.77 -16.31 3.46
CA VAL A 135 34.99 -14.92 3.03
C VAL A 135 35.48 -14.05 4.19
N HIS A 136 34.90 -14.18 5.38
CA HIS A 136 35.37 -13.49 6.59
C HIS A 136 36.84 -13.83 6.89
N ARG A 137 37.19 -15.09 6.82
CA ARG A 137 38.57 -15.57 7.08
C ARG A 137 39.59 -15.03 6.06
N VAL A 138 39.26 -15.03 4.75
CA VAL A 138 40.18 -14.62 3.69
C VAL A 138 40.29 -13.12 3.53
N THR A 139 39.23 -12.38 3.82
CA THR A 139 39.23 -10.91 3.74
C THR A 139 39.60 -10.23 5.05
N GLY A 140 39.49 -10.92 6.19
CA GLY A 140 39.61 -10.34 7.53
C GLY A 140 38.45 -9.41 7.91
N LYS A 141 37.40 -9.35 7.11
CA LYS A 141 36.22 -8.51 7.32
C LYS A 141 34.95 -9.35 7.38
N GLN A 142 34.08 -9.05 8.35
CA GLN A 142 32.75 -9.63 8.43
C GLN A 142 31.92 -9.31 7.19
N CYS A 143 30.95 -10.15 6.87
CA CYS A 143 30.12 -10.05 5.68
C CYS A 143 28.87 -9.19 5.92
N VAL A 144 28.46 -8.48 4.90
CA VAL A 144 27.18 -7.73 4.85
C VAL A 144 26.21 -8.49 3.96
N VAL A 145 24.98 -8.71 4.41
CA VAL A 145 23.94 -9.38 3.64
C VAL A 145 22.75 -8.45 3.48
N LEU A 146 22.41 -8.15 2.24
CA LEU A 146 21.29 -7.27 1.88
C LEU A 146 20.29 -8.08 1.05
N ILE A 147 19.06 -8.20 1.53
CA ILE A 147 17.99 -8.98 0.89
C ILE A 147 16.85 -8.07 0.52
N ASP A 148 16.63 -7.90 -0.78
CA ASP A 148 15.51 -7.12 -1.30
C ASP A 148 14.37 -8.01 -1.77
N GLU A 149 13.12 -7.57 -1.50
CA GLU A 149 11.87 -8.27 -1.84
C GLU A 149 11.83 -9.74 -1.34
N TYR A 150 12.20 -9.97 -0.07
CA TYR A 150 12.29 -11.30 0.54
C TYR A 150 11.00 -12.11 0.45
N ASP A 151 9.87 -11.46 0.38
CA ASP A 151 8.50 -12.00 0.38
C ASP A 151 7.97 -12.29 -1.04
N LYS A 152 8.65 -11.83 -2.09
CA LYS A 152 8.21 -12.03 -3.46
C LYS A 152 8.03 -13.50 -3.86
N PRO A 153 8.90 -14.46 -3.46
CA PRO A 153 8.69 -15.87 -3.74
C PRO A 153 7.38 -16.45 -3.20
N LEU A 154 6.85 -15.84 -2.12
CA LEU A 154 5.57 -16.22 -1.53
C LEU A 154 4.41 -15.47 -2.18
N LEU A 155 4.55 -14.13 -2.34
CA LEU A 155 3.50 -13.29 -2.91
C LEU A 155 3.10 -13.65 -4.33
N ASP A 156 4.04 -14.07 -5.17
CA ASP A 156 3.76 -14.44 -6.56
C ASP A 156 2.83 -15.67 -6.65
N VAL A 157 2.91 -16.58 -5.69
CA VAL A 157 2.16 -17.85 -5.67
C VAL A 157 1.05 -17.88 -4.61
N LEU A 158 0.95 -16.87 -3.75
CA LEU A 158 -0.04 -16.76 -2.69
C LEU A 158 -1.44 -16.94 -3.26
N ASP A 159 -2.21 -17.84 -2.64
CA ASP A 159 -3.61 -18.14 -3.00
C ASP A 159 -3.80 -18.48 -4.50
N SER A 160 -2.77 -19.06 -5.13
CA SER A 160 -2.83 -19.48 -6.54
C SER A 160 -3.41 -20.88 -6.73
N GLY A 161 -3.49 -21.68 -5.67
CA GLY A 161 -3.89 -23.08 -5.71
C GLY A 161 -2.94 -24.00 -6.51
N ARG A 162 -1.74 -23.49 -6.88
CA ARG A 162 -0.76 -24.27 -7.67
C ARG A 162 -0.09 -25.33 -6.83
N THR A 163 -0.11 -26.56 -7.33
CA THR A 163 0.56 -27.70 -6.70
C THR A 163 1.66 -28.26 -7.58
N GLU A 164 2.62 -28.95 -6.96
CA GLU A 164 3.63 -29.79 -7.61
C GLU A 164 3.71 -31.14 -6.94
N VAL A 165 4.09 -32.14 -7.75
CA VAL A 165 4.31 -33.51 -7.26
C VAL A 165 5.77 -33.61 -6.76
N VAL A 166 5.95 -33.78 -5.45
CA VAL A 166 7.28 -34.00 -4.85
C VAL A 166 7.66 -35.47 -4.85
N GLY A 167 8.94 -35.78 -4.57
CA GLY A 167 9.60 -37.06 -4.80
C GLY A 167 8.94 -38.33 -4.28
N ASN A 168 7.90 -38.26 -3.46
CA ASN A 168 7.10 -39.40 -2.97
C ASN A 168 5.71 -39.52 -3.64
N GLY A 169 5.46 -38.76 -4.73
CA GLY A 169 4.16 -38.72 -5.41
C GLY A 169 3.09 -37.88 -4.71
N ARG A 170 3.45 -37.12 -3.68
CA ARG A 170 2.53 -36.21 -2.95
C ARG A 170 2.44 -34.86 -3.67
N GLU A 171 1.23 -34.36 -3.87
CA GLU A 171 1.01 -32.99 -4.29
C GLU A 171 1.19 -32.03 -3.10
N VAL A 172 1.98 -30.99 -3.31
CA VAL A 172 2.28 -29.93 -2.33
C VAL A 172 2.07 -28.57 -2.99
N LEU A 173 1.53 -27.62 -2.28
CA LEU A 173 1.39 -26.25 -2.78
C LEU A 173 2.78 -25.64 -3.04
N VAL A 174 2.94 -24.95 -4.16
CA VAL A 174 4.18 -24.24 -4.50
C VAL A 174 4.51 -23.19 -3.44
N GLU A 175 3.50 -22.58 -2.84
CA GLU A 175 3.65 -21.66 -1.71
C GLU A 175 4.35 -22.33 -0.51
N ASP A 176 3.96 -23.55 -0.16
CA ASP A 176 4.57 -24.30 0.96
C ASP A 176 6.01 -24.71 0.64
N ILE A 177 6.29 -25.10 -0.62
CA ILE A 177 7.65 -25.40 -1.08
C ILE A 177 8.54 -24.15 -0.94
N ASN A 178 8.08 -22.99 -1.39
CA ASN A 178 8.83 -21.74 -1.29
C ASN A 178 9.01 -21.31 0.18
N ARG A 179 7.99 -21.49 1.02
CA ARG A 179 8.06 -21.17 2.46
C ARG A 179 9.13 -22.02 3.17
N GLU A 180 9.11 -23.33 2.97
CA GLU A 180 10.10 -24.22 3.59
C GLU A 180 11.52 -23.97 3.04
N THR A 181 11.66 -23.63 1.75
CA THR A 181 12.95 -23.23 1.17
C THR A 181 13.52 -21.98 1.82
N LEU A 182 12.70 -20.91 1.97
CA LEU A 182 13.12 -19.67 2.64
C LEU A 182 13.46 -19.92 4.11
N LYS A 183 12.63 -20.69 4.80
CA LYS A 183 12.87 -21.05 6.21
C LYS A 183 14.19 -21.80 6.39
N GLY A 184 14.48 -22.78 5.54
CA GLY A 184 15.76 -23.49 5.54
C GLY A 184 16.93 -22.53 5.29
N PHE A 185 16.83 -21.68 4.28
CA PHE A 185 17.87 -20.71 3.95
C PHE A 185 18.11 -19.70 5.08
N TYR A 186 17.07 -19.10 5.64
CA TYR A 186 17.22 -18.09 6.70
C TYR A 186 17.65 -18.69 8.04
N SER A 187 17.32 -19.95 8.33
CA SER A 187 17.78 -20.60 9.56
C SER A 187 19.30 -20.69 9.66
N ALA A 188 19.98 -20.68 8.52
CA ALA A 188 21.44 -20.71 8.42
C ALA A 188 22.11 -19.43 8.99
N PHE A 189 21.45 -18.27 8.95
CA PHE A 189 22.03 -17.01 9.43
C PHE A 189 22.35 -17.02 10.93
N LYS A 190 21.62 -17.80 11.73
CA LYS A 190 21.92 -17.97 13.14
C LYS A 190 23.30 -18.59 13.37
N ALA A 191 23.69 -19.52 12.53
CA ALA A 191 25.01 -20.17 12.60
C ALA A 191 26.14 -19.24 12.13
N ALA A 192 25.84 -18.28 11.24
CA ALA A 192 26.79 -17.31 10.68
C ALA A 192 26.96 -16.03 11.49
N ASP A 193 26.39 -15.92 12.70
CA ASP A 193 26.34 -14.66 13.45
C ASP A 193 27.72 -14.00 13.64
N GLN A 194 28.78 -14.76 13.89
CA GLN A 194 30.13 -14.26 14.05
C GLN A 194 30.75 -13.72 12.76
N ASP A 195 30.24 -14.15 11.60
CA ASP A 195 30.75 -13.78 10.28
C ASP A 195 29.98 -12.62 9.67
N LEU A 196 28.91 -12.16 10.32
CA LEU A 196 28.04 -11.09 9.86
C LEU A 196 28.35 -9.76 10.53
N ARG A 197 28.53 -8.70 9.72
CA ARG A 197 28.61 -7.30 10.14
C ARG A 197 27.25 -6.64 10.19
N PHE A 198 26.43 -6.87 9.15
CA PHE A 198 25.14 -6.22 8.99
C PHE A 198 24.22 -7.07 8.11
N VAL A 199 22.93 -7.10 8.43
CA VAL A 199 21.91 -7.77 7.63
C VAL A 199 20.68 -6.85 7.55
N LEU A 200 20.18 -6.63 6.35
CA LEU A 200 18.89 -5.99 6.13
C LEU A 200 18.02 -6.85 5.22
N LEU A 201 16.80 -7.12 5.67
CA LEU A 201 15.75 -7.74 4.86
C LEU A 201 14.69 -6.70 4.56
N THR A 202 14.33 -6.53 3.27
CA THR A 202 13.22 -5.67 2.87
C THR A 202 12.14 -6.43 2.12
N GLY A 203 10.90 -6.00 2.28
CA GLY A 203 9.74 -6.57 1.61
C GLY A 203 8.52 -5.67 1.67
N VAL A 204 7.42 -6.14 1.12
CA VAL A 204 6.11 -5.49 1.22
C VAL A 204 5.38 -6.00 2.45
N THR A 205 5.34 -7.32 2.62
CA THR A 205 4.57 -8.00 3.67
C THR A 205 5.47 -8.58 4.74
N LYS A 206 4.92 -8.67 5.95
CA LYS A 206 5.52 -9.41 7.04
C LYS A 206 4.78 -10.73 7.19
N PHE A 207 5.31 -11.78 6.57
CA PHE A 207 4.84 -13.13 6.88
C PHE A 207 5.20 -13.46 8.32
N SER A 208 4.25 -14.05 9.08
CA SER A 208 4.44 -14.27 10.51
C SER A 208 5.81 -14.89 10.80
N GLN A 209 6.53 -14.29 11.75
CA GLN A 209 7.91 -14.68 12.08
C GLN A 209 8.05 -16.18 12.39
N VAL A 210 6.99 -16.81 12.84
CA VAL A 210 6.95 -18.25 13.16
C VAL A 210 7.15 -19.12 11.91
N SER A 211 6.78 -18.62 10.72
CA SER A 211 6.82 -19.47 9.51
C SER A 211 8.13 -19.38 8.71
N VAL A 212 8.77 -18.21 8.64
CA VAL A 212 9.97 -18.00 7.80
C VAL A 212 11.21 -17.71 8.63
N PHE A 213 11.09 -16.99 9.73
CA PHE A 213 12.21 -16.54 10.55
C PHE A 213 12.40 -17.32 11.85
N SER A 214 11.70 -18.43 12.08
CA SER A 214 11.78 -19.21 13.33
C SER A 214 13.19 -19.74 13.65
N GLY A 215 14.02 -19.89 12.64
CA GLY A 215 15.43 -20.29 12.77
C GLY A 215 16.43 -19.14 12.74
N PHE A 216 15.99 -17.92 12.54
CA PHE A 216 16.82 -16.71 12.46
C PHE A 216 16.92 -16.05 13.83
N ASN A 217 18.07 -15.44 14.18
CA ASN A 217 18.10 -14.50 15.31
C ASN A 217 17.14 -13.38 14.96
N GLN A 218 16.11 -13.18 15.79
CA GLN A 218 14.98 -12.32 15.50
C GLN A 218 15.46 -10.96 15.02
N PRO A 219 15.26 -10.57 13.76
CA PRO A 219 15.68 -9.26 13.27
C PRO A 219 14.90 -8.17 14.00
N GLU A 220 15.53 -7.04 14.25
CA GLU A 220 14.86 -5.86 14.73
C GLU A 220 13.90 -5.35 13.64
N ASP A 221 12.61 -5.45 13.92
CA ASP A 221 11.58 -4.94 13.01
C ASP A 221 11.44 -3.44 13.17
N ILE A 222 11.97 -2.69 12.20
CA ILE A 222 11.91 -1.24 12.16
C ILE A 222 10.72 -0.69 11.37
N SER A 223 9.82 -1.56 10.91
CA SER A 223 8.68 -1.15 10.06
C SER A 223 7.75 -0.15 10.76
N MET A 224 7.56 -0.29 12.09
CA MET A 224 6.76 0.65 12.89
C MET A 224 7.60 1.48 13.88
N SER A 225 8.91 1.48 13.71
CA SER A 225 9.80 2.26 14.58
C SER A 225 9.71 3.75 14.27
N ALA A 226 9.41 4.55 15.29
CA ALA A 226 9.40 6.01 15.17
C ALA A 226 10.79 6.60 14.83
N ALA A 227 11.86 5.85 15.12
CA ALA A 227 13.22 6.26 14.79
C ALA A 227 13.55 6.13 13.31
N TYR A 228 12.85 5.22 12.59
CA TYR A 228 13.08 4.89 11.18
C TYR A 228 11.85 5.11 10.30
N GLU A 229 10.82 5.81 10.77
CA GLU A 229 9.58 6.01 9.99
C GLU A 229 9.81 6.72 8.66
N ALA A 230 10.78 7.65 8.60
CA ALA A 230 11.14 8.43 7.42
C ALA A 230 12.32 7.84 6.60
N VAL A 231 12.78 6.62 6.90
CA VAL A 231 13.89 5.99 6.16
C VAL A 231 13.56 5.73 4.69
N CYS A 232 12.29 5.57 4.39
CA CYS A 232 11.73 5.48 3.04
C CYS A 232 10.58 6.48 2.89
N GLY A 233 10.33 6.95 1.66
CA GLY A 233 9.34 7.98 1.39
C GLY A 233 9.93 9.39 1.46
N ILE A 234 9.08 10.40 1.33
CA ILE A 234 9.47 11.82 1.37
C ILE A 234 8.61 12.51 2.42
N THR A 235 9.22 13.18 3.39
CA THR A 235 8.52 13.96 4.40
C THR A 235 8.16 15.34 3.87
N GLU A 236 7.24 16.05 4.55
CA GLU A 236 6.88 17.42 4.19
C GLU A 236 8.08 18.37 4.24
N ALA A 237 8.95 18.23 5.25
CA ALA A 237 10.17 19.03 5.37
C ALA A 237 11.15 18.78 4.21
N GLU A 238 11.26 17.55 3.75
CA GLU A 238 12.10 17.19 2.60
C GLU A 238 11.49 17.69 1.27
N LEU A 239 10.16 17.66 1.14
CA LEU A 239 9.48 18.26 0.00
C LEU A 239 9.77 19.75 -0.09
N GLU A 240 9.60 20.49 1.01
CA GLU A 240 9.87 21.93 1.06
C GLU A 240 11.36 22.24 0.82
N GLY A 241 12.26 21.48 1.44
CA GLY A 241 13.70 21.74 1.34
C GLY A 241 14.30 21.37 -0.01
N THR A 242 13.74 20.38 -0.72
CA THR A 242 14.31 19.85 -1.96
C THR A 242 13.58 20.33 -3.21
N PHE A 243 12.26 20.52 -3.15
CA PHE A 243 11.41 20.71 -4.32
C PHE A 243 10.63 22.04 -4.32
N HIS A 244 11.02 23.01 -3.51
CA HIS A 244 10.35 24.31 -3.40
C HIS A 244 10.20 24.99 -4.77
N ASP A 245 11.29 25.17 -5.51
CA ASP A 245 11.30 25.81 -6.82
C ASP A 245 10.45 25.02 -7.87
N GLU A 246 10.39 23.69 -7.71
CA GLU A 246 9.62 22.83 -8.62
C GLU A 246 8.11 22.93 -8.34
N MET A 247 7.73 23.13 -7.07
CA MET A 247 6.33 23.42 -6.70
C MET A 247 5.90 24.78 -7.22
N ASP A 248 6.75 25.80 -7.16
CA ASP A 248 6.48 27.12 -7.74
C ASP A 248 6.30 27.05 -9.26
N ALA A 249 7.19 26.33 -9.95
CA ALA A 249 7.09 26.12 -11.38
C ALA A 249 5.82 25.33 -11.78
N MET A 250 5.39 24.38 -10.94
CA MET A 250 4.14 23.66 -11.13
C MET A 250 2.92 24.59 -10.90
N ALA A 251 2.97 25.48 -9.93
CA ALA A 251 1.93 26.45 -9.63
C ALA A 251 1.72 27.43 -10.81
N ASP A 252 2.83 27.94 -11.38
CA ASP A 252 2.79 28.82 -12.55
C ASP A 252 2.14 28.13 -13.74
N GLU A 253 2.48 26.85 -14.02
CA GLU A 253 1.92 26.10 -15.14
C GLU A 253 0.44 25.77 -14.95
N MET A 254 0.03 25.45 -13.73
CA MET A 254 -1.36 25.17 -13.39
C MET A 254 -2.23 26.43 -13.22
N GLY A 255 -1.62 27.61 -13.12
CA GLY A 255 -2.33 28.88 -12.90
C GLY A 255 -2.96 28.98 -11.52
N VAL A 256 -2.32 28.40 -10.51
CA VAL A 256 -2.76 28.39 -9.10
C VAL A 256 -1.64 28.91 -8.19
N SER A 257 -1.92 29.12 -6.91
CA SER A 257 -0.88 29.52 -5.96
C SER A 257 0.02 28.32 -5.55
N PRO A 258 1.30 28.56 -5.15
CA PRO A 258 2.16 27.51 -4.61
C PRO A 258 1.55 26.77 -3.42
N GLU A 259 0.82 27.46 -2.56
CA GLU A 259 0.11 26.86 -1.43
C GLU A 259 -1.02 25.92 -1.88
N GLU A 260 -1.71 26.24 -2.96
CA GLU A 260 -2.70 25.33 -3.55
C GLU A 260 -2.06 24.08 -4.13
N VAL A 261 -0.91 24.20 -4.83
CA VAL A 261 -0.13 23.02 -5.29
C VAL A 261 0.28 22.14 -4.13
N ARG A 262 0.81 22.73 -3.05
CA ARG A 262 1.19 22.00 -1.85
C ARG A 262 0.01 21.24 -1.24
N LEU A 263 -1.15 21.89 -1.10
CA LEU A 263 -2.35 21.23 -0.59
C LEU A 263 -2.85 20.13 -1.53
N MET A 264 -2.76 20.31 -2.85
CA MET A 264 -3.12 19.28 -3.82
C MET A 264 -2.19 18.08 -3.71
N LEU A 265 -0.87 18.28 -3.69
CA LEU A 265 0.13 17.22 -3.49
C LEU A 265 -0.11 16.48 -2.18
N LYS A 266 -0.33 17.21 -1.08
CA LYS A 266 -0.61 16.65 0.24
C LYS A 266 -1.87 15.77 0.24
N ARG A 267 -2.98 16.28 -0.26
CA ARG A 267 -4.25 15.52 -0.33
C ARG A 267 -4.16 14.29 -1.23
N HIS A 268 -3.33 14.33 -2.25
CA HIS A 268 -3.29 13.28 -3.27
C HIS A 268 -2.26 12.19 -3.00
N TYR A 269 -1.08 12.53 -2.43
CA TYR A 269 0.07 11.60 -2.32
C TYR A 269 0.64 11.43 -0.92
N ASP A 270 0.25 12.28 0.04
CA ASP A 270 0.71 12.24 1.43
C ASP A 270 -0.16 11.32 2.30
N GLY A 271 0.02 11.43 3.61
CA GLY A 271 -0.83 10.84 4.65
C GLY A 271 -0.52 9.39 4.98
N TYR A 272 0.62 8.86 4.52
CA TYR A 272 1.15 7.60 5.03
C TYR A 272 1.83 7.82 6.38
N HIS A 273 1.45 7.01 7.35
CA HIS A 273 2.06 6.97 8.68
C HIS A 273 2.49 5.55 9.01
N PHE A 274 3.74 5.39 9.39
CA PHE A 274 4.33 4.09 9.69
C PHE A 274 4.58 3.87 11.19
N SER A 275 4.34 4.88 12.02
CA SER A 275 4.48 4.77 13.47
C SER A 275 3.39 5.55 14.21
N LYS A 276 3.32 5.37 15.52
CA LYS A 276 2.44 6.14 16.41
C LYS A 276 2.78 7.63 16.50
N ARG A 277 3.95 8.07 15.98
CA ARG A 277 4.31 9.48 15.87
C ARG A 277 3.51 10.18 14.78
N LYS A 278 3.08 9.46 13.76
CA LYS A 278 2.27 9.96 12.63
C LYS A 278 2.99 11.08 11.85
N THR A 279 4.27 10.89 11.55
CA THR A 279 4.96 11.76 10.59
C THR A 279 4.35 11.55 9.21
N ASP A 280 3.87 12.63 8.59
CA ASP A 280 3.33 12.62 7.24
C ASP A 280 4.42 12.26 6.21
N ILE A 281 4.14 11.24 5.39
CA ILE A 281 5.09 10.72 4.41
C ILE A 281 4.39 10.59 3.06
N PHE A 282 4.94 11.25 2.05
CA PHE A 282 4.51 11.14 0.66
C PHE A 282 4.98 9.83 0.03
N ASN A 283 4.15 9.28 -0.85
CA ASN A 283 4.61 8.26 -1.79
C ASN A 283 5.60 8.88 -2.78
N PRO A 284 6.89 8.48 -2.76
CA PRO A 284 7.89 9.15 -3.59
C PRO A 284 7.65 8.94 -5.09
N PHE A 285 7.12 7.80 -5.51
CA PHE A 285 6.86 7.52 -6.91
C PHE A 285 5.79 8.47 -7.48
N SER A 286 4.66 8.63 -6.80
CA SER A 286 3.60 9.52 -7.24
C SER A 286 4.02 10.99 -7.16
N LEU A 287 4.65 11.38 -6.07
CA LEU A 287 5.14 12.76 -5.89
C LEU A 287 6.13 13.18 -6.98
N LEU A 288 7.17 12.37 -7.24
CA LEU A 288 8.18 12.67 -8.24
C LEU A 288 7.60 12.69 -9.67
N ASN A 289 6.63 11.82 -9.98
CA ASN A 289 5.93 11.88 -11.26
C ASN A 289 5.10 13.17 -11.39
N ALA A 290 4.35 13.56 -10.35
CA ALA A 290 3.54 14.78 -10.37
C ALA A 290 4.41 16.02 -10.58
N LEU A 291 5.52 16.15 -9.87
CA LEU A 291 6.48 17.25 -10.04
C LEU A 291 7.13 17.24 -11.44
N SER A 292 7.46 16.05 -11.96
CA SER A 292 8.08 15.90 -13.27
C SER A 292 7.16 16.28 -14.42
N VAL A 293 5.86 15.91 -14.33
CA VAL A 293 4.85 16.18 -15.38
C VAL A 293 4.10 17.47 -15.09
N ARG A 294 4.25 18.03 -13.87
CA ARG A 294 3.53 19.20 -13.34
C ARG A 294 2.00 19.05 -13.38
N ASP A 295 1.54 17.85 -13.07
CA ASP A 295 0.12 17.51 -13.06
C ASP A 295 -0.22 16.52 -11.95
N ILE A 296 -1.46 16.59 -11.43
CA ILE A 296 -1.97 15.70 -10.40
C ILE A 296 -2.73 14.54 -11.04
N GLN A 297 -2.16 13.34 -11.01
CA GLN A 297 -2.73 12.12 -11.58
C GLN A 297 -2.54 10.93 -10.64
N ASP A 298 -3.24 9.81 -10.95
CA ASP A 298 -3.11 8.55 -10.19
C ASP A 298 -1.91 7.74 -10.72
N TYR A 299 -0.69 8.01 -10.27
CA TYR A 299 0.54 7.40 -10.76
C TYR A 299 0.83 6.02 -10.14
N TRP A 300 0.76 5.92 -8.82
CA TRP A 300 1.06 4.69 -8.10
C TRP A 300 0.07 3.58 -8.40
N PHE A 301 -1.22 3.88 -8.35
CA PHE A 301 -2.28 2.91 -8.55
C PHE A 301 -2.26 2.31 -9.96
N ARG A 302 -1.93 3.10 -10.98
CA ARG A 302 -1.83 2.63 -12.39
C ARG A 302 -0.73 1.59 -12.62
N THR A 303 0.29 1.55 -11.75
CA THR A 303 1.48 0.69 -11.93
C THR A 303 1.59 -0.44 -10.91
N GLY A 304 0.74 -0.48 -9.89
CA GLY A 304 1.07 -1.20 -8.67
C GLY A 304 0.02 -2.07 -8.01
N THR A 305 -1.19 -2.27 -8.60
CA THR A 305 -2.14 -3.19 -7.96
C THR A 305 -1.58 -4.61 -7.98
N PRO A 306 -1.24 -5.19 -6.82
CA PRO A 306 -0.65 -6.52 -6.78
C PRO A 306 -1.69 -7.58 -7.16
N SER A 307 -1.30 -8.52 -8.03
CA SER A 307 -2.20 -9.61 -8.45
C SER A 307 -2.72 -10.47 -7.29
N TYR A 308 -1.90 -10.65 -6.24
CA TYR A 308 -2.32 -11.35 -5.03
C TYR A 308 -3.43 -10.62 -4.28
N LEU A 309 -3.39 -9.28 -4.21
CA LEU A 309 -4.44 -8.50 -3.56
C LEU A 309 -5.77 -8.59 -4.32
N VAL A 310 -5.72 -8.58 -5.65
CA VAL A 310 -6.92 -8.80 -6.48
C VAL A 310 -7.51 -10.17 -6.22
N ARG A 311 -6.69 -11.22 -6.14
CA ARG A 311 -7.14 -12.58 -5.80
C ARG A 311 -7.77 -12.61 -4.40
N LEU A 312 -7.08 -12.08 -3.40
CA LEU A 312 -7.54 -12.04 -2.02
C LEU A 312 -8.89 -11.34 -1.88
N LEU A 313 -9.05 -10.17 -2.50
CA LEU A 313 -10.31 -9.41 -2.48
C LEU A 313 -11.45 -10.10 -3.26
N SER A 314 -11.14 -10.95 -4.25
CA SER A 314 -12.17 -11.69 -5.00
C SER A 314 -12.81 -12.83 -4.19
N HIS A 315 -12.14 -13.30 -3.16
CA HIS A 315 -12.61 -14.37 -2.27
C HIS A 315 -13.24 -13.86 -0.96
N THR A 316 -13.09 -12.57 -0.65
CA THR A 316 -13.63 -11.98 0.58
C THR A 316 -14.88 -11.18 0.30
N ASP A 317 -15.94 -11.46 1.07
CA ASP A 317 -17.20 -10.70 1.07
C ASP A 317 -17.13 -9.50 2.06
N GLU A 318 -15.93 -9.05 2.44
CA GLU A 318 -15.78 -8.05 3.46
C GLU A 318 -16.18 -6.64 3.00
N ASN A 319 -16.94 -6.01 3.87
CA ASN A 319 -17.37 -4.63 3.69
C ASN A 319 -16.23 -3.67 4.09
N LEU A 320 -15.79 -2.82 3.17
CA LEU A 320 -14.78 -1.79 3.42
C LEU A 320 -15.12 -0.88 4.61
N ASN A 321 -16.40 -0.62 4.89
CA ASN A 321 -16.85 0.06 6.09
C ASN A 321 -16.42 -0.66 7.38
N GLU A 322 -16.17 -1.97 7.26
CA GLU A 322 -15.73 -2.77 8.39
C GLU A 322 -14.21 -2.76 8.55
N LEU A 323 -13.47 -2.32 7.54
CA LEU A 323 -12.01 -2.27 7.54
C LEU A 323 -11.44 -0.87 7.82
N THR A 324 -12.16 0.20 7.46
CA THR A 324 -11.68 1.59 7.58
C THR A 324 -12.33 2.32 8.74
N GLY A 325 -11.62 3.28 9.31
CA GLY A 325 -12.13 4.12 10.40
C GLY A 325 -12.34 3.39 11.73
N LYS A 326 -11.66 2.25 11.94
CA LYS A 326 -11.73 1.45 13.16
C LYS A 326 -10.38 1.32 13.84
N TYR A 327 -10.42 1.09 15.14
CA TYR A 327 -9.25 0.77 15.94
C TYR A 327 -8.99 -0.74 15.94
N TYR A 328 -7.73 -1.12 15.71
CA TYR A 328 -7.25 -2.48 15.64
C TYR A 328 -6.08 -2.70 16.60
N ASP A 329 -5.98 -3.88 17.16
CA ASP A 329 -4.75 -4.32 17.83
C ASP A 329 -3.65 -4.57 16.79
N THR A 330 -2.40 -4.43 17.22
CA THR A 330 -1.24 -4.66 16.36
C THR A 330 -1.23 -6.05 15.72
N SER A 331 -1.68 -7.07 16.46
CA SER A 331 -1.77 -8.45 15.98
C SER A 331 -2.76 -8.65 14.83
N ASP A 332 -3.74 -7.75 14.66
CA ASP A 332 -4.78 -7.89 13.66
C ASP A 332 -4.31 -7.47 12.26
N PHE A 333 -3.29 -6.60 12.15
CA PHE A 333 -2.91 -6.01 10.87
C PHE A 333 -1.42 -6.06 10.52
N ILE A 334 -0.53 -6.50 11.45
CA ILE A 334 0.91 -6.58 11.18
C ILE A 334 1.31 -7.95 10.67
N ASP A 335 0.81 -9.02 11.31
CA ASP A 335 1.25 -10.37 10.99
C ASP A 335 0.27 -11.05 10.03
N TYR A 336 0.70 -11.27 8.79
CA TYR A 336 -0.07 -12.10 7.86
C TYR A 336 0.06 -13.57 8.23
N ARG A 337 -1.09 -14.23 8.43
CA ARG A 337 -1.22 -15.67 8.62
C ARG A 337 -2.05 -16.24 7.48
N ALA A 338 -1.53 -17.26 6.80
CA ALA A 338 -2.21 -17.89 5.68
C ALA A 338 -3.51 -18.62 6.05
N ASP A 339 -3.73 -18.88 7.34
CA ASP A 339 -4.91 -19.57 7.90
C ASP A 339 -6.02 -18.62 8.34
N VAL A 340 -5.84 -17.30 8.17
CA VAL A 340 -6.83 -16.29 8.57
C VAL A 340 -7.48 -15.71 7.32
N GLU A 341 -8.81 -15.78 7.24
CA GLU A 341 -9.62 -15.27 6.12
C GLU A 341 -9.61 -13.74 5.98
N LEU A 342 -9.00 -13.01 6.94
CA LEU A 342 -9.00 -11.55 6.98
C LEU A 342 -7.91 -10.95 6.10
N PRO A 343 -8.24 -10.16 5.07
CA PRO A 343 -7.26 -9.52 4.19
C PRO A 343 -6.56 -8.30 4.82
N LEU A 344 -6.93 -7.90 6.03
CA LEU A 344 -6.50 -6.66 6.68
C LEU A 344 -4.97 -6.47 6.72
N PRO A 345 -4.15 -7.48 7.14
CA PRO A 345 -2.70 -7.34 7.12
C PRO A 345 -2.13 -7.05 5.73
N MET A 346 -2.66 -7.73 4.71
CA MET A 346 -2.21 -7.56 3.33
C MET A 346 -2.60 -6.19 2.77
N ILE A 347 -3.80 -5.70 3.08
CA ILE A 347 -4.30 -4.39 2.66
C ILE A 347 -3.45 -3.28 3.30
N TYR A 348 -3.15 -3.38 4.60
CA TYR A 348 -2.32 -2.42 5.33
C TYR A 348 -0.88 -2.42 4.79
N GLN A 349 -0.23 -3.57 4.74
CA GLN A 349 1.17 -3.69 4.36
C GLN A 349 1.42 -3.35 2.88
N SER A 350 0.42 -3.59 2.03
CA SER A 350 0.46 -3.15 0.63
C SER A 350 0.29 -1.65 0.45
N GLY A 351 -0.06 -0.90 1.51
CA GLY A 351 -0.17 0.55 1.50
C GLY A 351 -1.55 1.10 1.10
N TYR A 352 -2.58 0.26 1.15
CA TYR A 352 -3.97 0.73 0.96
C TYR A 352 -4.60 1.26 2.23
N LEU A 353 -4.11 0.81 3.40
CA LEU A 353 -4.43 1.40 4.69
C LEU A 353 -3.18 1.97 5.34
N THR A 354 -3.37 2.91 6.24
CA THR A 354 -2.32 3.53 7.04
C THR A 354 -2.83 3.84 8.45
N ILE A 355 -1.92 4.08 9.37
CA ILE A 355 -2.23 4.52 10.73
C ILE A 355 -2.71 5.98 10.68
N LYS A 356 -3.95 6.25 11.12
CA LYS A 356 -4.48 7.62 11.23
C LYS A 356 -4.48 8.13 12.67
N ASP A 357 -4.56 7.22 13.64
CA ASP A 357 -4.45 7.56 15.04
C ASP A 357 -3.94 6.40 15.89
N TYR A 358 -3.55 6.71 17.13
CA TYR A 358 -3.12 5.73 18.11
C TYR A 358 -3.74 6.06 19.47
N ASP A 359 -4.52 5.12 19.99
CA ASP A 359 -5.06 5.21 21.35
C ASP A 359 -4.11 4.52 22.35
N ARG A 360 -3.55 5.33 23.24
CA ARG A 360 -2.63 4.84 24.28
C ARG A 360 -3.32 4.00 25.35
N PHE A 361 -4.62 4.19 25.55
CA PHE A 361 -5.37 3.51 26.61
C PHE A 361 -5.63 2.05 26.21
N SER A 362 -6.12 1.84 25.00
CA SER A 362 -6.40 0.50 24.47
C SER A 362 -5.20 -0.12 23.72
N ASN A 363 -4.08 0.63 23.53
CA ASN A 363 -2.92 0.24 22.71
C ASN A 363 -3.32 -0.17 21.28
N SER A 364 -4.28 0.53 20.69
CA SER A 364 -4.84 0.22 19.39
C SER A 364 -4.61 1.34 18.37
N TYR A 365 -4.64 0.98 17.10
CA TYR A 365 -4.36 1.88 15.96
C TYR A 365 -5.60 2.08 15.11
N LEU A 366 -5.95 3.34 14.85
CA LEU A 366 -6.98 3.67 13.87
C LEU A 366 -6.41 3.51 12.46
N LEU A 367 -6.99 2.62 11.68
CA LEU A 367 -6.61 2.42 10.29
C LEU A 367 -7.63 3.04 9.34
N ASP A 368 -7.12 3.75 8.32
CA ASP A 368 -7.94 4.30 7.22
C ASP A 368 -7.09 4.48 5.96
N LEU A 369 -7.72 4.87 4.86
CA LEU A 369 -7.08 5.14 3.57
C LEU A 369 -6.09 6.32 3.69
N PRO A 370 -4.88 6.26 3.11
CA PRO A 370 -3.88 7.31 3.30
C PRO A 370 -4.28 8.64 2.63
N ASN A 371 -4.68 8.61 1.36
CA ASN A 371 -4.88 9.79 0.54
C ASN A 371 -5.87 9.56 -0.61
N ASN A 372 -6.10 10.58 -1.43
CA ASN A 372 -7.10 10.52 -2.50
C ASN A 372 -6.72 9.59 -3.66
N GLU A 373 -5.44 9.47 -4.03
CA GLU A 373 -5.00 8.52 -5.05
C GLU A 373 -5.36 7.08 -4.66
N VAL A 374 -4.97 6.70 -3.45
CA VAL A 374 -5.22 5.35 -2.94
C VAL A 374 -6.71 5.12 -2.73
N LYS A 375 -7.42 6.08 -2.15
CA LYS A 375 -8.86 6.02 -1.92
C LYS A 375 -9.61 5.74 -3.22
N LYS A 376 -9.37 6.56 -4.24
CA LYS A 376 -10.00 6.43 -5.55
C LYS A 376 -9.67 5.09 -6.21
N GLY A 377 -8.38 4.74 -6.25
CA GLY A 377 -7.93 3.52 -6.89
C GLY A 377 -8.46 2.26 -6.21
N PHE A 378 -8.35 2.18 -4.89
CA PHE A 378 -8.79 1.02 -4.11
C PHE A 378 -10.30 0.81 -4.17
N LEU A 379 -11.07 1.89 -4.01
CA LEU A 379 -12.53 1.84 -4.14
C LEU A 379 -12.97 1.42 -5.54
N THR A 380 -12.28 1.91 -6.60
CA THR A 380 -12.54 1.51 -7.98
C THR A 380 -12.25 0.02 -8.20
N LEU A 381 -11.15 -0.48 -7.63
CA LEU A 381 -10.79 -1.90 -7.69
C LEU A 381 -11.88 -2.78 -7.06
N ILE A 382 -12.30 -2.43 -5.84
CA ILE A 382 -13.34 -3.17 -5.12
C ILE A 382 -14.67 -3.09 -5.86
N ALA A 383 -15.07 -1.90 -6.30
CA ALA A 383 -16.31 -1.73 -7.06
C ALA A 383 -16.31 -2.57 -8.35
N SER A 384 -15.20 -2.61 -9.08
CA SER A 384 -15.08 -3.40 -10.30
C SER A 384 -15.23 -4.90 -10.04
N ASN A 385 -14.62 -5.40 -8.96
CA ASN A 385 -14.72 -6.81 -8.57
C ASN A 385 -16.11 -7.17 -8.02
N TYR A 386 -16.70 -6.25 -7.23
CA TYR A 386 -17.98 -6.49 -6.57
C TYR A 386 -19.16 -6.34 -7.51
N LEU A 387 -19.15 -5.36 -8.42
CA LEU A 387 -20.30 -5.02 -9.27
C LEU A 387 -20.33 -5.80 -10.58
N GLY A 388 -19.18 -6.31 -11.07
CA GLY A 388 -19.09 -7.08 -12.32
C GLY A 388 -19.65 -6.37 -13.55
N THR A 389 -19.72 -5.02 -13.52
CA THR A 389 -20.30 -4.21 -14.59
C THR A 389 -19.27 -3.90 -15.68
N LYS A 390 -19.76 -3.72 -16.93
CA LYS A 390 -18.93 -3.22 -18.03
C LYS A 390 -18.61 -1.73 -17.89
N GLU A 391 -19.45 -0.99 -17.20
CA GLU A 391 -19.26 0.43 -16.93
C GLU A 391 -18.43 0.60 -15.65
N SER A 392 -17.37 1.39 -15.74
CA SER A 392 -16.52 1.68 -14.61
C SER A 392 -17.27 2.51 -13.56
N ALA A 393 -17.28 2.06 -12.30
CA ALA A 393 -17.81 2.85 -11.18
C ALA A 393 -17.23 4.26 -11.09
N ASN A 394 -15.99 4.43 -11.54
CA ASN A 394 -15.33 5.73 -11.61
C ASN A 394 -15.94 6.63 -12.70
N THR A 395 -16.29 6.09 -13.87
CA THR A 395 -17.00 6.83 -14.93
C THR A 395 -18.35 7.33 -14.44
N LEU A 396 -19.10 6.47 -13.76
CA LEU A 396 -20.35 6.86 -13.11
C LEU A 396 -20.11 7.98 -12.08
N ALA A 397 -19.14 7.84 -11.20
CA ALA A 397 -18.84 8.85 -10.18
C ALA A 397 -18.51 10.21 -10.80
N ILE A 398 -17.76 10.26 -11.91
CA ILE A 398 -17.49 11.49 -12.66
C ILE A 398 -18.78 12.09 -13.23
N GLN A 399 -19.65 11.28 -13.80
CA GLN A 399 -20.95 11.75 -14.34
C GLN A 399 -21.85 12.32 -13.23
N LEU A 400 -21.96 11.61 -12.11
CA LEU A 400 -22.72 12.03 -10.95
C LEU A 400 -22.16 13.33 -10.33
N THR A 401 -20.82 13.42 -10.21
CA THR A 401 -20.14 14.65 -9.76
C THR A 401 -20.48 15.85 -10.64
N ARG A 402 -20.36 15.68 -11.97
CA ARG A 402 -20.67 16.76 -12.92
C ARG A 402 -22.13 17.17 -12.89
N ALA A 403 -23.04 16.24 -12.67
CA ALA A 403 -24.47 16.55 -12.52
C ALA A 403 -24.71 17.41 -11.27
N LEU A 404 -24.17 17.02 -10.10
CA LEU A 404 -24.32 17.82 -8.86
C LEU A 404 -23.66 19.20 -8.96
N LEU A 405 -22.48 19.32 -9.59
CA LEU A 405 -21.83 20.62 -9.81
C LEU A 405 -22.63 21.55 -10.73
N ARG A 406 -23.54 21.01 -11.54
CA ARG A 406 -24.46 21.76 -12.40
C ARG A 406 -25.84 21.95 -11.81
N ASP A 407 -26.10 21.37 -10.63
CA ASP A 407 -27.42 21.30 -9.99
C ASP A 407 -28.45 20.56 -10.85
N ASP A 408 -28.03 19.47 -11.50
CA ASP A 408 -28.84 18.68 -12.42
C ASP A 408 -29.16 17.29 -11.80
N LEU A 409 -30.15 17.29 -10.89
CA LEU A 409 -30.60 16.09 -10.21
C LEU A 409 -31.33 15.10 -11.16
N ASP A 410 -31.87 15.56 -12.28
CA ASP A 410 -32.53 14.66 -13.26
C ASP A 410 -31.48 13.82 -14.01
N THR A 411 -30.38 14.42 -14.49
CA THR A 411 -29.26 13.68 -15.06
C THR A 411 -28.61 12.79 -14.02
N TRP A 412 -28.48 13.23 -12.78
CA TRP A 412 -27.95 12.43 -11.67
C TRP A 412 -28.80 11.16 -11.46
N ARG A 413 -30.13 11.30 -11.32
CA ARG A 413 -31.06 10.19 -11.19
C ARG A 413 -30.99 9.21 -12.36
N LYS A 414 -31.02 9.71 -13.61
CA LYS A 414 -30.95 8.89 -14.83
C LYS A 414 -29.66 8.08 -14.90
N SER A 415 -28.51 8.69 -14.59
CA SER A 415 -27.20 8.03 -14.62
C SER A 415 -27.13 6.91 -13.58
N LEU A 416 -27.60 7.17 -12.36
CA LEU A 416 -27.62 6.18 -11.29
C LEU A 416 -28.58 5.02 -11.60
N THR A 417 -29.77 5.32 -12.12
CA THR A 417 -30.74 4.31 -12.53
C THR A 417 -30.19 3.40 -13.63
N ALA A 418 -29.59 3.99 -14.66
CA ALA A 418 -28.97 3.24 -15.76
C ALA A 418 -27.84 2.32 -15.27
N PHE A 419 -27.02 2.81 -14.35
CA PHE A 419 -25.95 2.03 -13.76
C PHE A 419 -26.48 0.80 -13.01
N PHE A 420 -27.44 0.98 -12.10
CA PHE A 420 -28.04 -0.14 -11.38
C PHE A 420 -28.71 -1.15 -12.30
N ALA A 421 -29.37 -0.67 -13.37
CA ALA A 421 -29.96 -1.53 -14.38
C ALA A 421 -28.92 -2.35 -15.17
N SER A 422 -27.69 -1.84 -15.29
CA SER A 422 -26.59 -2.51 -16.00
C SER A 422 -25.94 -3.65 -15.22
N ILE A 423 -26.17 -3.74 -13.90
CA ILE A 423 -25.58 -4.77 -13.04
C ILE A 423 -26.21 -6.14 -13.38
N PRO A 424 -25.41 -7.17 -13.75
CA PRO A 424 -25.92 -8.49 -14.09
C PRO A 424 -26.73 -9.12 -12.97
N TYR A 425 -27.84 -9.77 -13.29
CA TYR A 425 -28.71 -10.44 -12.32
C TYR A 425 -27.94 -11.48 -11.48
N SER A 426 -26.97 -12.17 -12.08
CA SER A 426 -26.14 -13.18 -11.40
C SER A 426 -25.26 -12.60 -10.29
N MET A 427 -24.96 -11.31 -10.35
CA MET A 427 -24.17 -10.60 -9.34
C MET A 427 -25.05 -10.07 -8.20
N ARG A 428 -26.34 -9.97 -8.41
CA ARG A 428 -27.32 -9.62 -7.38
C ARG A 428 -27.56 -10.87 -6.53
N ARG A 429 -26.62 -11.13 -5.60
CA ARG A 429 -26.56 -12.37 -4.82
C ARG A 429 -27.87 -12.77 -4.15
N LYS A 430 -28.05 -14.04 -4.16
CA LYS A 430 -29.06 -15.04 -3.85
C LYS A 430 -29.91 -14.86 -2.58
N ASP A 431 -31.18 -15.15 -2.73
CA ASP A 431 -32.13 -15.88 -1.85
C ASP A 431 -32.50 -15.36 -0.45
N MET A 432 -31.74 -14.44 0.23
CA MET A 432 -32.19 -13.85 1.49
C MET A 432 -32.41 -12.34 1.35
N GLU A 433 -33.51 -11.79 1.85
CA GLU A 433 -33.84 -10.36 1.81
C GLU A 433 -32.74 -9.50 2.48
N ARG A 434 -32.15 -9.96 3.60
CA ARG A 434 -31.03 -9.28 4.27
C ARG A 434 -29.77 -9.16 3.41
N GLU A 435 -29.48 -10.15 2.55
CA GLU A 435 -28.33 -10.10 1.65
C GLU A 435 -28.54 -9.12 0.49
N LYS A 436 -29.78 -8.99 0.01
CA LYS A 436 -30.14 -8.01 -1.03
C LYS A 436 -30.02 -6.58 -0.49
N GLU A 437 -30.56 -6.32 0.70
CA GLU A 437 -30.45 -5.01 1.36
C GLU A 437 -28.96 -4.65 1.57
N ARG A 438 -28.17 -5.57 2.11
CA ARG A 438 -26.73 -5.40 2.29
C ARG A 438 -26.01 -5.11 0.97
N TYR A 439 -26.37 -5.76 -0.12
CA TYR A 439 -25.81 -5.53 -1.45
C TYR A 439 -26.08 -4.10 -1.96
N PHE A 440 -27.32 -3.62 -1.87
CA PHE A 440 -27.67 -2.27 -2.30
C PHE A 440 -26.96 -1.21 -1.45
N HIS A 441 -27.00 -1.33 -0.13
CA HIS A 441 -26.30 -0.42 0.77
C HIS A 441 -24.81 -0.37 0.48
N TYR A 442 -24.17 -1.52 0.24
CA TYR A 442 -22.74 -1.57 -0.05
C TYR A 442 -22.39 -1.00 -1.42
N THR A 443 -23.22 -1.27 -2.44
CA THR A 443 -23.06 -0.67 -3.78
C THR A 443 -23.12 0.85 -3.72
N PHE A 444 -24.12 1.39 -2.99
CA PHE A 444 -24.21 2.83 -2.74
C PHE A 444 -23.00 3.37 -2.04
N TYR A 445 -22.65 2.73 -0.95
CA TYR A 445 -21.48 3.14 -0.19
C TYR A 445 -20.23 3.25 -1.07
N LEU A 446 -19.96 2.26 -1.91
CA LEU A 446 -18.82 2.29 -2.83
C LEU A 446 -18.91 3.47 -3.81
N ILE A 447 -20.05 3.69 -4.43
CA ILE A 447 -20.26 4.80 -5.37
C ILE A 447 -20.04 6.13 -4.67
N PHE A 448 -20.62 6.33 -3.49
CA PHE A 448 -20.49 7.58 -2.75
C PHE A 448 -19.07 7.79 -2.20
N ARG A 449 -18.39 6.74 -1.78
CA ARG A 449 -16.99 6.84 -1.38
C ARG A 449 -16.09 7.21 -2.56
N ILE A 450 -16.35 6.73 -3.77
CA ILE A 450 -15.66 7.18 -4.99
C ILE A 450 -16.02 8.64 -5.30
N LEU A 451 -17.30 9.03 -5.22
CA LEU A 451 -17.74 10.42 -5.34
C LEU A 451 -16.98 11.34 -4.38
N SER A 452 -16.73 10.91 -3.15
CA SER A 452 -16.01 11.69 -2.14
C SER A 452 -14.55 12.00 -2.48
N THR A 453 -13.98 11.39 -3.53
CA THR A 453 -12.67 11.78 -4.06
C THR A 453 -12.74 13.03 -4.93
N TYR A 454 -13.92 13.40 -5.39
CA TYR A 454 -14.18 14.55 -6.26
C TYR A 454 -14.93 15.69 -5.54
N LEU A 455 -15.74 15.35 -4.54
CA LEU A 455 -16.60 16.28 -3.80
C LEU A 455 -16.37 16.13 -2.30
N VAL A 456 -16.62 17.19 -1.55
CA VAL A 456 -16.65 17.12 -0.09
C VAL A 456 -17.94 16.40 0.32
N LEU A 457 -17.82 15.15 0.74
CA LEU A 457 -18.91 14.37 1.31
C LEU A 457 -18.76 14.38 2.83
N THR A 458 -19.81 14.76 3.53
CA THR A 458 -19.85 14.62 4.98
C THR A 458 -20.84 13.51 5.35
N GLU A 459 -20.32 12.37 5.81
CA GLU A 459 -21.08 11.46 6.65
C GLU A 459 -21.15 12.08 8.05
N LYS A 460 -22.06 13.03 8.27
CA LYS A 460 -22.23 13.61 9.60
C LYS A 460 -23.12 12.71 10.43
N GLN A 461 -22.56 12.16 11.51
CA GLN A 461 -23.36 11.74 12.65
C GLN A 461 -24.02 13.01 13.22
N GLN A 462 -25.33 13.09 13.16
CA GLN A 462 -26.09 14.16 13.78
C GLN A 462 -26.63 13.69 15.13
N SER A 463 -27.02 14.64 15.99
CA SER A 463 -27.48 14.36 17.37
C SER A 463 -28.70 13.40 17.44
N GLU A 464 -29.48 13.29 16.38
CA GLU A 464 -30.73 12.51 16.32
C GLU A 464 -30.70 11.34 15.32
N GLY A 465 -29.55 11.10 14.62
CA GLY A 465 -29.43 10.02 13.65
C GLY A 465 -28.31 10.23 12.65
N ARG A 466 -28.23 9.36 11.65
CA ARG A 466 -27.24 9.40 10.57
C ARG A 466 -27.98 9.42 9.23
N ALA A 467 -27.78 10.49 8.43
CA ALA A 467 -28.22 10.51 7.05
C ALA A 467 -27.41 9.52 6.21
N ASP A 468 -28.02 8.85 5.25
CA ASP A 468 -27.33 7.89 4.40
C ASP A 468 -26.23 8.56 3.57
N CYS A 469 -26.48 9.76 3.04
CA CYS A 469 -25.46 10.55 2.37
C CYS A 469 -25.78 12.05 2.32
N ILE A 470 -24.79 12.89 2.61
CA ILE A 470 -24.86 14.34 2.40
C ILE A 470 -23.72 14.77 1.48
N VAL A 471 -24.05 15.47 0.39
CA VAL A 471 -23.09 15.99 -0.58
C VAL A 471 -23.13 17.52 -0.57
N GLU A 472 -21.98 18.13 -0.30
CA GLU A 472 -21.82 19.59 -0.36
C GLU A 472 -21.08 19.99 -1.64
N THR A 473 -21.66 20.91 -2.41
CA THR A 473 -21.06 21.51 -3.60
C THR A 473 -21.06 23.03 -3.47
N PRO A 474 -20.32 23.76 -4.31
CA PRO A 474 -20.42 25.20 -4.35
C PRO A 474 -21.83 25.74 -4.68
N LYS A 475 -22.71 24.93 -5.31
CA LYS A 475 -24.04 25.30 -5.75
C LYS A 475 -25.17 24.88 -4.82
N GLY A 476 -24.98 23.84 -4.02
CA GLY A 476 -26.05 23.33 -3.16
C GLY A 476 -25.58 22.25 -2.19
N VAL A 477 -26.43 21.95 -1.24
CA VAL A 477 -26.29 20.83 -0.30
C VAL A 477 -27.36 19.79 -0.65
N TYR A 478 -26.96 18.56 -0.85
CA TYR A 478 -27.84 17.47 -1.25
C TYR A 478 -27.87 16.42 -0.14
N ILE A 479 -29.05 16.15 0.43
CA ILE A 479 -29.27 15.19 1.51
C ILE A 479 -30.06 14.01 0.91
N PHE A 480 -29.41 12.85 0.80
CA PHE A 480 -30.01 11.64 0.27
C PHE A 480 -30.34 10.67 1.41
N GLU A 481 -31.54 10.10 1.32
CA GLU A 481 -31.97 8.99 2.15
C GLU A 481 -32.52 7.87 1.26
N PHE A 482 -32.15 6.63 1.54
CA PHE A 482 -32.44 5.48 0.69
C PHE A 482 -33.36 4.48 1.37
N LYS A 483 -34.27 3.89 0.62
CA LYS A 483 -35.13 2.79 1.06
C LYS A 483 -35.02 1.62 0.08
N LEU A 484 -35.05 0.41 0.62
CA LEU A 484 -35.21 -0.81 -0.18
C LEU A 484 -36.65 -1.30 -0.05
N ASP A 485 -37.34 -1.50 -1.20
CA ASP A 485 -38.75 -1.91 -1.26
C ASP A 485 -39.70 -1.03 -0.41
N GLY A 486 -39.31 0.26 -0.18
CA GLY A 486 -40.11 1.26 0.50
C GLY A 486 -40.65 2.32 -0.46
N THR A 487 -40.79 3.55 0.01
CA THR A 487 -41.19 4.71 -0.81
C THR A 487 -40.22 5.89 -0.64
N ALA A 488 -40.15 6.75 -1.67
CA ALA A 488 -39.40 8.01 -1.57
C ALA A 488 -39.98 8.93 -0.50
N ASP A 489 -41.31 8.85 -0.24
CA ASP A 489 -41.98 9.59 0.82
C ASP A 489 -41.51 9.15 2.22
N ASP A 490 -41.29 7.84 2.43
CA ASP A 490 -40.75 7.34 3.70
C ASP A 490 -39.33 7.84 3.94
N ALA A 491 -38.51 7.92 2.87
CA ALA A 491 -37.18 8.48 2.94
C ALA A 491 -37.19 9.98 3.28
N LEU A 492 -38.03 10.77 2.59
CA LEU A 492 -38.17 12.20 2.89
C LEU A 492 -38.68 12.44 4.31
N ARG A 493 -39.65 11.65 4.77
CA ARG A 493 -40.14 11.72 6.16
C ARG A 493 -39.02 11.49 7.16
N GLN A 494 -38.14 10.52 6.91
CA GLN A 494 -36.99 10.26 7.79
C GLN A 494 -36.02 11.44 7.82
N ILE A 495 -35.73 12.09 6.67
CA ILE A 495 -34.89 13.31 6.62
C ILE A 495 -35.49 14.40 7.52
N GLU A 496 -36.80 14.55 7.50
CA GLU A 496 -37.54 15.57 8.28
C GLU A 496 -37.56 15.22 9.77
N GLU A 497 -38.00 14.04 10.15
CA GLU A 497 -38.09 13.57 11.53
C GLU A 497 -36.73 13.56 12.25
N LYS A 498 -35.67 13.21 11.56
CA LYS A 498 -34.30 13.19 12.08
C LYS A 498 -33.59 14.55 11.96
N GLY A 499 -34.21 15.53 11.32
CA GLY A 499 -33.71 16.89 11.21
C GLY A 499 -32.36 16.98 10.46
N TYR A 500 -32.09 16.13 9.48
CA TYR A 500 -30.81 16.12 8.77
C TYR A 500 -30.49 17.43 8.03
N ALA A 501 -31.49 18.23 7.69
CA ALA A 501 -31.32 19.54 7.07
C ALA A 501 -31.02 20.68 8.05
N ARG A 502 -31.27 20.50 9.36
CA ARG A 502 -31.11 21.55 10.38
C ARG A 502 -29.76 22.25 10.39
N PRO A 503 -28.62 21.55 10.25
CA PRO A 503 -27.30 22.19 10.23
C PRO A 503 -27.10 23.14 9.05
N TYR A 504 -27.94 23.08 8.05
CA TYR A 504 -27.86 23.85 6.82
C TYR A 504 -28.94 24.92 6.69
N GLU A 505 -29.76 25.13 7.74
CA GLU A 505 -30.82 26.16 7.73
C GLU A 505 -30.28 27.59 7.54
N ALA A 506 -29.04 27.83 7.97
CA ALA A 506 -28.36 29.12 7.78
C ALA A 506 -27.44 29.16 6.54
N ASP A 507 -27.40 28.07 5.74
CA ASP A 507 -26.60 28.04 4.53
C ASP A 507 -27.24 28.89 3.42
N SER A 508 -26.43 29.69 2.72
CA SER A 508 -26.92 30.52 1.62
C SER A 508 -27.20 29.72 0.34
N ARG A 509 -26.72 28.46 0.28
CA ARG A 509 -26.95 27.57 -0.84
C ARG A 509 -28.30 26.85 -0.70
N PRO A 510 -28.96 26.46 -1.81
CA PRO A 510 -30.14 25.60 -1.75
C PRO A 510 -29.82 24.25 -1.09
N VAL A 511 -30.77 23.76 -0.28
CA VAL A 511 -30.69 22.48 0.40
C VAL A 511 -31.72 21.53 -0.20
N HIS A 512 -31.28 20.59 -1.01
CA HIS A 512 -32.11 19.58 -1.66
C HIS A 512 -32.25 18.35 -0.75
N ARG A 513 -33.47 17.94 -0.47
CA ARG A 513 -33.80 16.72 0.25
C ARG A 513 -34.28 15.69 -0.76
N VAL A 514 -33.60 14.57 -0.86
CA VAL A 514 -33.84 13.58 -1.90
C VAL A 514 -34.15 12.23 -1.28
N GLY A 515 -35.38 11.78 -1.43
CA GLY A 515 -35.82 10.44 -1.08
C GLY A 515 -35.72 9.50 -2.28
N VAL A 516 -35.09 8.34 -2.09
CA VAL A 516 -34.86 7.36 -3.15
C VAL A 516 -35.32 5.96 -2.68
N SER A 517 -36.13 5.28 -3.47
CA SER A 517 -36.47 3.88 -3.24
C SER A 517 -35.89 2.98 -4.32
N PHE A 518 -35.36 1.85 -3.90
CA PHE A 518 -34.88 0.76 -4.75
C PHE A 518 -35.80 -0.43 -4.67
N SER A 519 -36.02 -1.08 -5.81
CA SER A 519 -36.74 -2.33 -5.84
C SER A 519 -35.75 -3.50 -5.84
N SER A 520 -35.84 -4.38 -4.84
CA SER A 520 -35.11 -5.65 -4.82
C SER A 520 -35.47 -6.57 -5.97
N ARG A 521 -36.70 -6.42 -6.53
CA ARG A 521 -37.21 -7.20 -7.65
C ARG A 521 -36.58 -6.79 -8.98
N THR A 522 -36.53 -5.49 -9.27
CA THR A 522 -35.97 -4.96 -10.54
C THR A 522 -34.48 -4.67 -10.45
N GLY A 523 -33.95 -4.48 -9.22
CA GLY A 523 -32.57 -4.14 -8.95
C GLY A 523 -32.19 -2.73 -9.37
N THR A 524 -33.16 -1.81 -9.43
CA THR A 524 -32.94 -0.41 -9.82
C THR A 524 -33.82 0.54 -9.02
N ILE A 525 -33.64 1.85 -9.23
CA ILE A 525 -34.48 2.89 -8.63
C ILE A 525 -35.89 2.77 -9.22
N ASP A 526 -36.90 2.70 -8.37
CA ASP A 526 -38.33 2.63 -8.74
C ASP A 526 -39.15 3.81 -8.24
N ASP A 527 -38.67 4.54 -7.21
CA ASP A 527 -39.31 5.76 -6.73
C ASP A 527 -38.26 6.84 -6.37
N TRP A 528 -38.59 8.10 -6.67
CA TRP A 528 -37.70 9.24 -6.48
C TRP A 528 -38.50 10.49 -6.22
N LYS A 529 -38.19 11.21 -5.13
CA LYS A 529 -38.77 12.50 -4.81
C LYS A 529 -37.72 13.47 -4.29
N GLU A 530 -37.89 14.74 -4.67
CA GLU A 530 -37.13 15.87 -4.19
C GLU A 530 -38.07 16.83 -3.44
N ALA A 531 -37.56 17.42 -2.33
CA ALA A 531 -38.26 18.39 -1.51
C ALA A 531 -37.34 19.54 -1.06
#